data_7f15da7c8a6cda6962f2efa09b4f4805
#
_entry.id   7f15da7c8a6cda6962f2efa09b4f4805
#
_cell.length_a   1.000
_cell.length_b   1.000
_cell.length_c   1.000
_cell.angle_alpha   90.00
_cell.angle_beta   90.00
_cell.angle_gamma   90.00
#
_symmetry.space_group_name_H-M   'P 1'
#
loop_
_entity.id
_entity.type
_entity.pdbx_description
1 polymer ?
#
loop_
_entity_poly.entity_id
_entity_poly.type
_entity_poly.pdbx_seq_one_letter_code
_entity_poly.pdbx_strand_id
1 'polypeptide(L)'
;MKKFLSILLSAVMVLSLAACGAKEATPNGDQSNTVNEDGTRDTYVTIKVGTGHNKNSFFYTGLAEFERLVEENTKGAVQIDIFTDGALGSEGEMAEGLTMGTVDSGLLGSSSVAKLESTFNVFSLPYLFENNDHVDAVFSGEPGQLFRDKIWDSQHVMILDYWDSGFRNYSTNLHEINGPEDMKGMLIRIPDNPIQAATAAALGASTSTLSYNELYLACSNKTVDGQEGPVFAFVADNFFEVQKYMVLDGHIYTVMALMINGDVWEKLTAEDQEIVMQAAKDAGIVEKDAIRSSQAEQIKYLEEQGVIINENPDKQAWRDATASVYDQFSDTYGADLIDQIKNYPY
;
A
#
# COMPACT_ATOMS: atom_id res chain seq x y z
N MET A 1 36.83 17.08 -65.72
CA MET A 1 37.45 18.29 -66.27
C MET A 1 37.21 19.42 -65.33
N LYS A 2 38.36 20.07 -65.01
CA LYS A 2 38.53 21.45 -64.47
C LYS A 2 37.94 21.64 -63.05
N LYS A 3 38.76 21.68 -62.01
CA LYS A 3 39.87 22.58 -61.63
C LYS A 3 39.42 23.84 -60.91
N PHE A 4 39.90 23.96 -59.64
CA PHE A 4 40.48 25.14 -58.96
C PHE A 4 39.47 26.24 -58.56
N LEU A 5 39.51 26.90 -57.43
CA LEU A 5 40.67 27.49 -56.77
C LEU A 5 40.29 27.98 -55.37
N SER A 6 41.22 27.84 -54.47
CA SER A 6 41.36 28.45 -53.13
C SER A 6 41.20 29.98 -53.17
N ILE A 7 40.86 30.62 -52.08
CA ILE A 7 41.57 31.76 -51.51
C ILE A 7 41.24 31.94 -50.02
N LEU A 8 42.28 31.98 -49.21
CA LEU A 8 42.38 32.44 -47.85
C LEU A 8 41.83 33.85 -47.66
N LEU A 9 41.16 34.13 -46.58
CA LEU A 9 41.28 35.44 -45.94
C LEU A 9 41.20 35.29 -44.43
N SER A 10 42.35 35.50 -43.80
CA SER A 10 42.53 35.66 -42.37
C SER A 10 41.97 37.01 -41.93
N ALA A 11 41.16 37.05 -40.90
CA ALA A 11 40.94 38.26 -40.14
C ALA A 11 40.85 37.89 -38.67
N VAL A 12 41.81 38.34 -37.95
CA VAL A 12 41.97 38.38 -36.49
C VAL A 12 40.81 39.17 -35.91
N MET A 13 40.10 38.60 -34.92
CA MET A 13 39.36 39.42 -33.96
C MET A 13 39.47 38.85 -32.56
N VAL A 14 40.01 39.71 -31.80
CA VAL A 14 40.33 39.84 -30.40
C VAL A 14 39.37 39.14 -29.42
N LEU A 15 40.01 38.53 -28.41
CA LEU A 15 39.46 38.01 -27.16
C LEU A 15 38.47 38.96 -26.49
N SER A 16 37.32 38.37 -26.09
CA SER A 16 36.65 38.77 -24.87
C SER A 16 36.36 37.50 -24.05
N LEU A 17 37.19 37.26 -23.06
CA LEU A 17 36.94 36.31 -21.98
C LEU A 17 35.75 36.82 -21.18
N ALA A 18 34.59 36.18 -21.34
CA ALA A 18 33.56 36.13 -20.35
C ALA A 18 33.64 34.73 -19.73
N ALA A 19 34.17 34.64 -18.54
CA ALA A 19 34.19 33.45 -17.73
C ALA A 19 32.75 33.13 -17.28
N CYS A 20 32.09 32.24 -17.99
CA CYS A 20 31.00 31.44 -17.40
C CYS A 20 31.69 30.20 -16.82
N GLY A 21 31.88 30.23 -15.51
CA GLY A 21 32.31 29.06 -14.75
C GLY A 21 31.25 27.98 -14.88
N ALA A 22 31.53 26.96 -15.68
CA ALA A 22 30.89 25.68 -15.54
C ALA A 22 31.34 25.09 -14.19
N LYS A 23 30.48 25.09 -13.19
CA LYS A 23 30.67 24.26 -12.01
C LYS A 23 30.66 22.82 -12.50
N GLU A 24 31.78 22.15 -12.42
CA GLU A 24 31.84 20.70 -12.43
C GLU A 24 30.93 20.18 -11.31
N ALA A 25 29.97 19.30 -11.65
CA ALA A 25 29.16 18.61 -10.68
C ALA A 25 30.05 17.64 -9.89
N THR A 26 30.40 18.03 -8.68
CA THR A 26 30.95 17.10 -7.70
C THR A 26 29.85 16.16 -7.25
N PRO A 27 30.06 14.83 -7.23
CA PRO A 27 29.14 13.90 -6.57
C PRO A 27 29.33 14.07 -5.06
N ASN A 28 28.34 14.58 -4.39
CA ASN A 28 28.14 15.08 -3.03
C ASN A 28 28.07 16.61 -3.00
N GLY A 29 27.19 17.15 -3.80
CA GLY A 29 26.82 18.55 -3.74
C GLY A 29 25.96 18.82 -2.54
N ASP A 30 26.42 19.69 -1.68
CA ASP A 30 25.68 20.46 -0.69
C ASP A 30 24.31 20.86 -1.31
N GLN A 31 23.28 20.05 -1.03
CA GLN A 31 21.92 20.37 -1.47
C GLN A 31 21.52 21.58 -0.63
N SER A 32 21.49 22.73 -1.26
CA SER A 32 21.43 24.03 -0.62
C SER A 32 20.18 24.11 0.30
N ASN A 33 20.43 24.14 1.60
CA ASN A 33 19.47 24.53 2.63
C ASN A 33 19.12 26.02 2.54
N THR A 34 19.27 26.62 1.36
CA THR A 34 19.00 28.04 1.13
C THR A 34 17.49 28.25 1.12
N VAL A 35 17.02 28.94 2.13
CA VAL A 35 15.62 29.36 2.21
C VAL A 35 15.48 30.66 1.42
N ASN A 36 14.51 30.71 0.51
CA ASN A 36 14.17 31.86 -0.32
C ASN A 36 13.60 33.01 0.53
N GLU A 37 13.50 34.23 -0.01
CA GLU A 37 12.97 35.40 0.69
C GLU A 37 11.49 35.20 1.13
N ASP A 38 10.73 34.36 0.44
CA ASP A 38 9.34 34.01 0.75
C ASP A 38 9.23 32.84 1.77
N GLY A 39 10.35 32.33 2.26
CA GLY A 39 10.41 31.23 3.23
C GLY A 39 10.36 29.84 2.63
N THR A 40 10.35 29.70 1.29
CA THR A 40 10.40 28.41 0.60
C THR A 40 11.85 27.94 0.36
N ARG A 41 12.01 26.68 -0.08
CA ARG A 41 13.26 26.11 -0.59
C ARG A 41 13.06 25.73 -2.06
N ASP A 42 14.13 25.71 -2.84
CA ASP A 42 14.05 25.17 -4.20
C ASP A 42 13.78 23.67 -4.16
N THR A 43 12.79 23.21 -4.95
CA THR A 43 12.48 21.79 -5.08
C THR A 43 13.64 21.04 -5.70
N TYR A 44 14.14 20.01 -5.04
CA TYR A 44 15.22 19.18 -5.55
C TYR A 44 14.80 17.72 -5.78
N VAL A 45 13.70 17.26 -5.14
CA VAL A 45 13.13 15.92 -5.32
C VAL A 45 11.61 16.04 -5.43
N THR A 46 11.04 15.37 -6.43
CA THR A 46 9.62 15.07 -6.50
C THR A 46 9.44 13.57 -6.41
N ILE A 47 8.64 13.10 -5.46
CA ILE A 47 8.36 11.69 -5.19
C ILE A 47 6.99 11.36 -5.75
N LYS A 48 6.92 10.42 -6.70
CA LYS A 48 5.67 9.91 -7.25
C LYS A 48 5.17 8.76 -6.40
N VAL A 49 4.00 8.93 -5.78
CA VAL A 49 3.37 7.93 -4.92
C VAL A 49 2.20 7.30 -5.62
N GLY A 50 2.26 5.98 -5.85
CA GLY A 50 1.19 5.21 -6.49
C GLY A 50 0.26 4.53 -5.48
N THR A 51 -1.01 4.40 -5.85
CA THR A 51 -1.98 3.52 -5.18
C THR A 51 -2.93 2.90 -6.19
N GLY A 52 -3.39 1.66 -5.93
CA GLY A 52 -4.43 1.00 -6.72
C GLY A 52 -5.84 1.55 -6.50
N HIS A 53 -6.02 2.39 -5.48
CA HIS A 53 -7.32 2.88 -5.03
C HIS A 53 -7.66 4.25 -5.62
N ASN A 54 -8.96 4.55 -5.68
CA ASN A 54 -9.48 5.80 -6.22
C ASN A 54 -9.42 6.95 -5.18
N LYS A 55 -9.73 8.18 -5.64
CA LYS A 55 -9.69 9.40 -4.81
C LYS A 55 -10.78 9.47 -3.72
N ASN A 56 -11.77 8.59 -3.74
CA ASN A 56 -12.82 8.55 -2.71
C ASN A 56 -12.42 7.65 -1.53
N SER A 57 -11.30 6.93 -1.63
CA SER A 57 -10.82 6.07 -0.56
C SER A 57 -10.16 6.86 0.57
N PHE A 58 -10.19 6.32 1.78
CA PHE A 58 -9.45 6.90 2.90
C PHE A 58 -7.93 6.85 2.70
N PHE A 59 -7.43 5.94 1.87
CA PHE A 59 -6.03 5.92 1.46
C PHE A 59 -5.62 7.23 0.77
N TYR A 60 -6.49 7.77 -0.09
CA TYR A 60 -6.22 9.06 -0.70
C TYR A 60 -6.25 10.19 0.33
N THR A 61 -7.14 10.12 1.33
CA THR A 61 -7.16 11.09 2.44
C THR A 61 -5.82 11.11 3.17
N GLY A 62 -5.29 9.94 3.50
CA GLY A 62 -3.95 9.81 4.12
C GLY A 62 -2.83 10.30 3.21
N LEU A 63 -2.85 9.91 1.92
CA LEU A 63 -1.82 10.34 0.97
C LEU A 63 -1.83 11.86 0.73
N ALA A 64 -3.02 12.49 0.68
CA ALA A 64 -3.13 13.94 0.55
C ALA A 64 -2.61 14.68 1.80
N GLU A 65 -2.81 14.11 2.98
CA GLU A 65 -2.22 14.64 4.21
C GLU A 65 -0.69 14.44 4.24
N PHE A 66 -0.20 13.29 3.77
CA PHE A 66 1.22 13.03 3.60
C PHE A 66 1.87 14.06 2.65
N GLU A 67 1.28 14.29 1.48
CA GLU A 67 1.68 15.33 0.53
C GLU A 67 1.77 16.69 1.21
N ARG A 68 0.68 17.13 1.85
CA ARG A 68 0.62 18.41 2.55
C ARG A 68 1.72 18.56 3.61
N LEU A 69 1.90 17.54 4.46
CA LEU A 69 2.86 17.57 5.56
C LEU A 69 4.30 17.59 5.05
N VAL A 70 4.62 16.79 4.02
CA VAL A 70 5.96 16.79 3.43
C VAL A 70 6.28 18.14 2.80
N GLU A 71 5.39 18.66 1.95
CA GLU A 71 5.63 19.91 1.23
C GLU A 71 5.74 21.11 2.18
N GLU A 72 4.85 21.19 3.17
CA GLU A 72 4.86 22.26 4.17
C GLU A 72 6.13 22.24 5.03
N ASN A 73 6.49 21.08 5.57
CA ASN A 73 7.60 20.97 6.53
C ASN A 73 8.97 21.00 5.85
N THR A 74 9.08 20.54 4.58
CA THR A 74 10.31 20.73 3.79
C THR A 74 10.39 22.12 3.12
N LYS A 75 9.37 22.96 3.30
CA LYS A 75 9.25 24.28 2.68
C LYS A 75 9.29 24.21 1.14
N GLY A 76 8.73 23.16 0.57
CA GLY A 76 8.69 22.90 -0.86
C GLY A 76 9.93 22.24 -1.46
N ALA A 77 10.93 21.92 -0.64
CA ALA A 77 12.15 21.24 -1.13
C ALA A 77 11.88 19.80 -1.62
N VAL A 78 10.95 19.11 -0.98
CA VAL A 78 10.45 17.80 -1.42
C VAL A 78 8.98 17.95 -1.79
N GLN A 79 8.59 17.50 -2.97
CA GLN A 79 7.23 17.48 -3.46
C GLN A 79 6.72 16.06 -3.61
N ILE A 80 5.40 15.88 -3.46
CA ILE A 80 4.73 14.60 -3.60
C ILE A 80 3.71 14.69 -4.73
N ASP A 81 3.79 13.80 -5.73
CA ASP A 81 2.79 13.63 -6.79
C ASP A 81 2.02 12.34 -6.55
N ILE A 82 0.71 12.41 -6.28
CA ILE A 82 -0.13 11.24 -6.01
C ILE A 82 -0.78 10.71 -7.29
N PHE A 83 -0.61 9.42 -7.55
CA PHE A 83 -1.18 8.68 -8.68
C PHE A 83 -2.16 7.62 -8.17
N THR A 84 -3.45 7.81 -8.44
CA THR A 84 -4.56 6.92 -8.03
C THR A 84 -4.92 5.94 -9.14
N ASP A 85 -5.87 5.02 -8.86
CA ASP A 85 -6.51 4.12 -9.82
C ASP A 85 -5.51 3.20 -10.56
N GLY A 86 -4.38 2.91 -9.95
CA GLY A 86 -3.34 2.08 -10.55
C GLY A 86 -2.61 2.75 -11.73
N ALA A 87 -2.56 4.08 -11.77
CA ALA A 87 -1.88 4.81 -12.86
C ALA A 87 -0.38 4.50 -12.97
N LEU A 88 0.26 4.04 -11.88
CA LEU A 88 1.65 3.55 -11.89
C LEU A 88 1.75 2.01 -11.99
N GLY A 89 0.66 1.32 -12.28
CA GLY A 89 0.54 -0.13 -12.34
C GLY A 89 -0.32 -0.70 -11.21
N SER A 90 -0.58 -2.01 -11.27
CA SER A 90 -1.18 -2.75 -10.15
C SER A 90 -0.25 -2.73 -8.94
N GLU A 91 -0.77 -3.00 -7.73
CA GLU A 91 0.07 -3.04 -6.53
C GLU A 91 1.25 -4.02 -6.68
N GLY A 92 1.04 -5.16 -7.35
CA GLY A 92 2.12 -6.12 -7.62
C GLY A 92 3.20 -5.57 -8.55
N GLU A 93 2.81 -4.84 -9.61
CA GLU A 93 3.75 -4.17 -10.52
C GLU A 93 4.47 -3.01 -9.82
N MET A 94 3.78 -2.27 -8.95
CA MET A 94 4.40 -1.24 -8.14
C MET A 94 5.42 -1.81 -7.14
N ALA A 95 5.12 -2.96 -6.50
CA ALA A 95 6.08 -3.64 -5.63
C ALA A 95 7.37 -4.01 -6.37
N GLU A 96 7.25 -4.60 -7.56
CA GLU A 96 8.41 -4.90 -8.42
C GLU A 96 9.12 -3.61 -8.88
N GLY A 97 8.35 -2.59 -9.24
CA GLY A 97 8.87 -1.29 -9.66
C GLY A 97 9.68 -0.57 -8.59
N LEU A 98 9.29 -0.71 -7.31
CA LEU A 98 10.06 -0.17 -6.17
C LEU A 98 11.46 -0.78 -6.09
N THR A 99 11.62 -2.10 -6.29
CA THR A 99 12.94 -2.74 -6.26
C THR A 99 13.79 -2.41 -7.49
N MET A 100 13.16 -2.13 -8.63
CA MET A 100 13.85 -1.79 -9.88
C MET A 100 14.11 -0.28 -10.03
N GLY A 101 13.60 0.56 -9.14
CA GLY A 101 13.71 2.02 -9.23
C GLY A 101 12.86 2.64 -10.34
N THR A 102 11.85 1.93 -10.85
CA THR A 102 10.90 2.46 -11.86
C THR A 102 9.66 3.09 -11.22
N VAL A 103 9.42 2.82 -9.94
CA VAL A 103 8.41 3.44 -9.08
C VAL A 103 9.13 4.06 -7.90
N ASP A 104 8.86 5.34 -7.63
CA ASP A 104 9.50 6.06 -6.52
C ASP A 104 8.93 5.65 -5.16
N SER A 105 7.61 5.59 -5.04
CA SER A 105 6.88 5.27 -3.81
C SER A 105 5.51 4.67 -4.11
N GLY A 106 4.97 3.89 -3.18
CA GLY A 106 3.65 3.29 -3.31
C GLY A 106 3.03 2.93 -1.97
N LEU A 107 1.69 2.99 -1.91
CA LEU A 107 0.89 2.47 -0.81
C LEU A 107 0.38 1.09 -1.19
N LEU A 108 0.92 0.04 -0.58
CA LEU A 108 0.76 -1.35 -1.00
C LEU A 108 0.17 -2.22 0.11
N GLY A 109 -0.79 -3.07 -0.22
CA GLY A 109 -1.35 -4.05 0.70
C GLY A 109 -0.41 -5.22 0.99
N SER A 110 -0.64 -5.90 2.12
CA SER A 110 0.22 -6.98 2.64
C SER A 110 0.59 -8.04 1.60
N SER A 111 -0.33 -8.43 0.72
CA SER A 111 -0.07 -9.43 -0.34
C SER A 111 0.96 -8.96 -1.37
N SER A 112 0.99 -7.66 -1.65
CA SER A 112 1.96 -7.06 -2.56
C SER A 112 3.31 -6.83 -1.88
N VAL A 113 3.31 -6.46 -0.60
CA VAL A 113 4.54 -6.39 0.22
C VAL A 113 5.19 -7.77 0.34
N ALA A 114 4.40 -8.84 0.43
CA ALA A 114 4.89 -10.20 0.49
C ALA A 114 5.64 -10.67 -0.78
N LYS A 115 5.51 -9.97 -1.90
CA LYS A 115 6.35 -10.20 -3.08
C LYS A 115 7.81 -9.77 -2.85
N LEU A 116 8.03 -8.80 -1.97
CA LEU A 116 9.35 -8.32 -1.59
C LEU A 116 9.98 -9.19 -0.50
N GLU A 117 9.17 -9.60 0.47
CA GLU A 117 9.57 -10.46 1.58
C GLU A 117 8.44 -11.45 1.88
N SER A 118 8.58 -12.68 1.42
CA SER A 118 7.52 -13.69 1.43
C SER A 118 7.00 -14.03 2.82
N THR A 119 7.83 -13.89 3.87
CA THR A 119 7.41 -14.12 5.25
C THR A 119 6.40 -13.06 5.74
N PHE A 120 6.25 -11.93 5.05
CA PHE A 120 5.21 -10.94 5.33
C PHE A 120 3.80 -11.50 5.20
N ASN A 121 3.61 -12.58 4.44
CA ASN A 121 2.34 -13.30 4.37
C ASN A 121 1.85 -13.78 5.74
N VAL A 122 2.72 -13.94 6.75
CA VAL A 122 2.33 -14.33 8.11
C VAL A 122 1.19 -13.46 8.65
N PHE A 123 1.16 -12.18 8.31
CA PHE A 123 0.12 -11.25 8.73
C PHE A 123 -1.26 -11.55 8.11
N SER A 124 -1.33 -12.41 7.10
CA SER A 124 -2.59 -12.87 6.48
C SER A 124 -3.17 -14.13 7.13
N LEU A 125 -2.55 -14.65 8.20
CA LEU A 125 -3.13 -15.78 8.94
C LEU A 125 -4.50 -15.42 9.50
N PRO A 126 -5.51 -16.30 9.35
CA PRO A 126 -6.86 -15.97 9.77
C PRO A 126 -6.92 -15.80 11.29
N TYR A 127 -7.59 -14.71 11.72
CA TYR A 127 -7.75 -14.37 13.15
C TYR A 127 -6.44 -14.23 13.93
N LEU A 128 -5.34 -13.84 13.27
CA LEU A 128 -4.06 -13.57 13.90
C LEU A 128 -4.16 -12.37 14.86
N PHE A 129 -4.88 -11.34 14.43
CA PHE A 129 -5.11 -10.13 15.21
C PHE A 129 -6.44 -10.17 15.95
N GLU A 130 -6.44 -9.76 17.22
CA GLU A 130 -7.63 -9.73 18.06
C GLU A 130 -8.48 -8.46 17.80
N ASN A 131 -7.83 -7.32 17.66
CA ASN A 131 -8.46 -6.00 17.48
C ASN A 131 -7.44 -4.97 16.95
N ASN A 132 -7.88 -3.73 16.77
CA ASN A 132 -7.03 -2.65 16.28
C ASN A 132 -5.86 -2.30 17.22
N ASP A 133 -6.04 -2.38 18.54
CA ASP A 133 -4.98 -2.10 19.50
C ASP A 133 -3.84 -3.12 19.38
N HIS A 134 -4.19 -4.40 19.18
CA HIS A 134 -3.21 -5.45 18.90
C HIS A 134 -2.46 -5.19 17.58
N VAL A 135 -3.17 -4.78 16.52
CA VAL A 135 -2.56 -4.40 15.24
C VAL A 135 -1.56 -3.26 15.42
N ASP A 136 -1.98 -2.19 16.11
CA ASP A 136 -1.14 -1.02 16.33
C ASP A 136 0.13 -1.37 17.12
N ALA A 137 -0.01 -2.20 18.16
CA ALA A 137 1.13 -2.66 18.95
C ALA A 137 2.12 -3.48 18.11
N VAL A 138 1.63 -4.42 17.29
CA VAL A 138 2.48 -5.28 16.44
C VAL A 138 3.25 -4.46 15.41
N PHE A 139 2.57 -3.56 14.67
CA PHE A 139 3.21 -2.81 13.58
C PHE A 139 4.06 -1.62 14.07
N SER A 140 3.76 -1.06 15.25
CA SER A 140 4.64 -0.06 15.88
C SER A 140 5.78 -0.68 16.69
N GLY A 141 5.70 -1.97 16.99
CA GLY A 141 6.63 -2.70 17.83
C GLY A 141 7.70 -3.48 17.06
N GLU A 142 8.33 -4.42 17.77
CA GLU A 142 9.43 -5.25 17.26
C GLU A 142 9.05 -6.04 15.98
N PRO A 143 7.85 -6.67 15.85
CA PRO A 143 7.52 -7.38 14.63
C PRO A 143 7.45 -6.46 13.41
N GLY A 144 6.85 -5.27 13.53
CA GLY A 144 6.81 -4.28 12.45
C GLY A 144 8.22 -3.81 12.04
N GLN A 145 9.10 -3.58 13.02
CA GLN A 145 10.49 -3.20 12.77
C GLN A 145 11.27 -4.31 12.08
N LEU A 146 11.08 -5.57 12.47
CA LEU A 146 11.72 -6.73 11.83
C LEU A 146 11.48 -6.74 10.31
N PHE A 147 10.26 -6.46 9.86
CA PHE A 147 9.95 -6.45 8.43
C PHE A 147 10.46 -5.20 7.71
N ARG A 148 10.52 -4.04 8.39
CA ARG A 148 11.21 -2.84 7.85
C ARG A 148 12.66 -3.18 7.54
N ASP A 149 13.38 -3.76 8.49
CA ASP A 149 14.78 -4.12 8.37
C ASP A 149 15.00 -5.17 7.27
N LYS A 150 14.21 -6.23 7.25
CA LYS A 150 14.31 -7.29 6.24
C LYS A 150 14.12 -6.77 4.81
N ILE A 151 13.12 -5.92 4.59
CA ILE A 151 12.83 -5.38 3.25
C ILE A 151 13.91 -4.37 2.85
N TRP A 152 14.37 -3.54 3.77
CA TRP A 152 15.50 -2.66 3.50
C TRP A 152 16.76 -3.43 3.11
N ASP A 153 17.16 -4.40 3.91
CA ASP A 153 18.38 -5.17 3.70
C ASP A 153 18.36 -6.03 2.42
N SER A 154 17.19 -6.58 2.06
CA SER A 154 17.08 -7.50 0.92
C SER A 154 16.68 -6.83 -0.39
N GLN A 155 15.91 -5.75 -0.34
CA GLN A 155 15.29 -5.12 -1.53
C GLN A 155 15.67 -3.66 -1.74
N HIS A 156 16.37 -3.04 -0.79
CA HIS A 156 16.67 -1.62 -0.80
C HIS A 156 15.40 -0.76 -0.99
N VAL A 157 14.35 -1.13 -0.25
CA VAL A 157 13.06 -0.43 -0.20
C VAL A 157 12.74 -0.10 1.25
N MET A 158 12.41 1.17 1.54
CA MET A 158 12.08 1.61 2.89
C MET A 158 10.56 1.56 3.11
N ILE A 159 10.11 0.98 4.22
CA ILE A 159 8.74 1.16 4.70
C ILE A 159 8.70 2.42 5.57
N LEU A 160 8.04 3.46 5.09
CA LEU A 160 7.88 4.72 5.81
C LEU A 160 6.93 4.55 7.00
N ASP A 161 5.75 3.97 6.75
CA ASP A 161 4.82 3.63 7.82
C ASP A 161 3.85 2.52 7.41
N TYR A 162 3.15 1.96 8.43
CA TYR A 162 2.07 0.99 8.27
C TYR A 162 0.72 1.67 8.54
N TRP A 163 -0.14 1.64 7.54
CA TRP A 163 -1.48 2.21 7.55
C TRP A 163 -2.54 1.12 7.62
N ASP A 164 -3.78 1.48 7.90
CA ASP A 164 -4.87 0.52 7.95
C ASP A 164 -5.39 0.18 6.54
N SER A 165 -5.80 -1.06 6.32
CA SER A 165 -6.89 -1.42 5.42
C SER A 165 -8.05 -2.00 6.25
N GLY A 166 -7.72 -2.60 7.39
CA GLY A 166 -8.68 -3.08 8.36
C GLY A 166 -9.02 -4.57 8.21
N PHE A 167 -10.00 -4.99 8.99
CA PHE A 167 -10.48 -6.36 8.98
C PHE A 167 -11.31 -6.64 7.72
N ARG A 168 -10.98 -7.75 7.06
CA ARG A 168 -11.60 -8.20 5.81
C ARG A 168 -12.80 -9.07 6.09
N ASN A 169 -13.80 -8.94 5.25
CA ASN A 169 -15.12 -9.55 5.39
C ASN A 169 -15.54 -10.14 4.05
N TYR A 170 -16.17 -11.32 4.06
CA TYR A 170 -16.67 -11.91 2.82
C TYR A 170 -17.96 -11.23 2.34
N SER A 171 -18.07 -11.10 1.03
CA SER A 171 -19.28 -10.64 0.35
C SER A 171 -19.58 -11.48 -0.89
N THR A 172 -20.85 -11.58 -1.27
CA THR A 172 -21.29 -12.36 -2.43
C THR A 172 -22.63 -11.86 -2.99
N ASN A 173 -22.95 -12.31 -4.19
CA ASN A 173 -24.25 -12.11 -4.82
C ASN A 173 -25.17 -13.37 -4.76
N LEU A 174 -24.68 -14.49 -4.22
CA LEU A 174 -25.40 -15.75 -4.31
C LEU A 174 -26.53 -15.87 -3.26
N HIS A 175 -26.16 -15.70 -1.99
CA HIS A 175 -27.07 -15.84 -0.84
C HIS A 175 -26.47 -15.21 0.40
N GLU A 176 -27.27 -15.12 1.46
CA GLU A 176 -26.81 -14.67 2.78
C GLU A 176 -25.74 -15.61 3.33
N ILE A 177 -24.73 -15.04 3.99
CA ILE A 177 -23.66 -15.79 4.65
C ILE A 177 -23.91 -15.72 6.16
N ASN A 178 -24.38 -16.81 6.74
CA ASN A 178 -24.70 -16.91 8.16
C ASN A 178 -23.60 -17.62 8.96
N GLY A 179 -22.87 -18.55 8.31
CA GLY A 179 -21.79 -19.30 8.90
C GLY A 179 -20.74 -19.74 7.87
N PRO A 180 -19.63 -20.35 8.31
CA PRO A 180 -18.56 -20.80 7.42
C PRO A 180 -19.01 -21.85 6.40
N GLU A 181 -20.06 -22.65 6.70
CA GLU A 181 -20.63 -23.65 5.81
C GLU A 181 -21.28 -23.06 4.54
N ASP A 182 -21.72 -21.80 4.61
CA ASP A 182 -22.34 -21.11 3.47
C ASP A 182 -21.29 -20.71 2.40
N MET A 183 -20.00 -20.74 2.74
CA MET A 183 -18.91 -20.48 1.79
C MET A 183 -18.68 -21.62 0.81
N LYS A 184 -19.24 -22.81 1.10
CA LYS A 184 -18.97 -24.02 0.32
C LYS A 184 -19.38 -23.90 -1.15
N GLY A 185 -18.42 -24.11 -2.04
CA GLY A 185 -18.63 -24.14 -3.49
C GLY A 185 -18.64 -22.76 -4.15
N MET A 186 -18.52 -21.67 -3.39
CA MET A 186 -18.36 -20.34 -3.96
C MET A 186 -16.99 -20.18 -4.64
N LEU A 187 -16.94 -19.36 -5.67
CA LEU A 187 -15.70 -18.87 -6.27
C LEU A 187 -15.42 -17.44 -5.77
N ILE A 188 -14.47 -17.32 -4.86
CA ILE A 188 -14.12 -16.04 -4.20
C ILE A 188 -12.88 -15.44 -4.85
N ARG A 189 -12.94 -14.17 -5.19
CA ARG A 189 -11.74 -13.44 -5.60
C ARG A 189 -10.88 -13.14 -4.37
N ILE A 190 -9.59 -13.39 -4.52
CA ILE A 190 -8.56 -13.01 -3.56
C ILE A 190 -7.42 -12.27 -4.28
N PRO A 191 -6.59 -11.46 -3.58
CA PRO A 191 -5.30 -11.06 -4.09
C PRO A 191 -4.35 -12.28 -4.20
N ASP A 192 -3.17 -12.09 -4.77
CA ASP A 192 -2.16 -13.15 -4.86
C ASP A 192 -1.56 -13.45 -3.48
N ASN A 193 -2.22 -14.33 -2.72
CA ASN A 193 -1.84 -14.66 -1.35
C ASN A 193 -2.18 -16.13 -1.04
N PRO A 194 -1.18 -16.97 -0.72
CA PRO A 194 -1.37 -18.40 -0.47
C PRO A 194 -2.17 -18.68 0.81
N ILE A 195 -2.07 -17.83 1.83
CA ILE A 195 -2.82 -18.00 3.08
C ILE A 195 -4.30 -17.69 2.87
N GLN A 196 -4.63 -16.63 2.12
CA GLN A 196 -6.01 -16.33 1.78
C GLN A 196 -6.64 -17.43 0.92
N ALA A 197 -5.86 -18.01 -0.01
CA ALA A 197 -6.30 -19.17 -0.78
C ALA A 197 -6.59 -20.39 0.12
N ALA A 198 -5.71 -20.69 1.07
CA ALA A 198 -5.87 -21.77 2.02
C ALA A 198 -7.05 -21.52 2.98
N THR A 199 -7.25 -20.27 3.40
CA THR A 199 -8.38 -19.87 4.26
C THR A 199 -9.72 -20.11 3.54
N ALA A 200 -9.85 -19.65 2.30
CA ALA A 200 -11.04 -19.91 1.50
C ALA A 200 -11.26 -21.42 1.26
N ALA A 201 -10.19 -22.17 0.99
CA ALA A 201 -10.26 -23.62 0.80
C ALA A 201 -10.70 -24.36 2.07
N ALA A 202 -10.26 -23.93 3.25
CA ALA A 202 -10.70 -24.49 4.54
C ALA A 202 -12.20 -24.28 4.77
N LEU A 203 -12.77 -23.21 4.23
CA LEU A 203 -14.21 -22.93 4.23
C LEU A 203 -14.98 -23.65 3.10
N GLY A 204 -14.28 -24.45 2.26
CA GLY A 204 -14.87 -25.16 1.13
C GLY A 204 -15.14 -24.30 -0.11
N ALA A 205 -14.62 -23.08 -0.16
CA ALA A 205 -14.67 -22.22 -1.33
C ALA A 205 -13.49 -22.49 -2.27
N SER A 206 -13.63 -22.07 -3.53
CA SER A 206 -12.55 -21.97 -4.52
C SER A 206 -12.12 -20.52 -4.67
N THR A 207 -10.93 -20.29 -5.18
CA THR A 207 -10.43 -18.93 -5.36
C THR A 207 -10.05 -18.59 -6.79
N SER A 208 -10.19 -17.32 -7.14
CA SER A 208 -9.65 -16.71 -8.36
C SER A 208 -8.75 -15.55 -7.96
N THR A 209 -7.49 -15.60 -8.40
CA THR A 209 -6.53 -14.53 -8.14
C THR A 209 -6.63 -13.46 -9.22
N LEU A 210 -7.02 -12.26 -8.82
CA LEU A 210 -7.14 -11.09 -9.71
C LEU A 210 -6.57 -9.86 -9.01
N SER A 211 -6.04 -8.93 -9.79
CA SER A 211 -5.63 -7.62 -9.28
C SER A 211 -6.84 -6.85 -8.73
N TYR A 212 -6.59 -5.87 -7.85
CA TYR A 212 -7.68 -5.07 -7.28
C TYR A 212 -8.44 -4.29 -8.35
N ASN A 213 -7.73 -3.76 -9.35
CA ASN A 213 -8.32 -2.97 -10.44
C ASN A 213 -9.29 -3.78 -11.33
N GLU A 214 -9.18 -5.12 -11.35
CA GLU A 214 -10.07 -6.00 -12.10
C GLU A 214 -11.30 -6.46 -11.31
N LEU A 215 -11.28 -6.25 -9.97
CA LEU A 215 -12.23 -6.86 -9.05
C LEU A 215 -13.68 -6.43 -9.28
N TYR A 216 -13.95 -5.13 -9.41
CA TYR A 216 -15.32 -4.64 -9.65
C TYR A 216 -15.91 -5.26 -10.92
N LEU A 217 -15.14 -5.29 -11.98
CA LEU A 217 -15.58 -5.85 -13.27
C LEU A 217 -15.82 -7.37 -13.17
N ALA A 218 -14.97 -8.08 -12.44
CA ALA A 218 -15.14 -9.52 -12.20
C ALA A 218 -16.42 -9.84 -11.42
N CYS A 219 -16.74 -9.06 -10.37
CA CYS A 219 -17.99 -9.16 -9.63
C CYS A 219 -19.19 -8.81 -10.50
N SER A 220 -19.12 -7.71 -11.26
CA SER A 220 -20.19 -7.23 -12.15
C SER A 220 -20.51 -8.24 -13.24
N ASN A 221 -19.52 -8.85 -13.86
CA ASN A 221 -19.65 -9.88 -14.90
C ASN A 221 -19.94 -11.28 -14.34
N LYS A 222 -19.98 -11.43 -13.00
CA LYS A 222 -20.16 -12.72 -12.33
C LYS A 222 -19.07 -13.75 -12.71
N THR A 223 -17.85 -13.27 -12.99
CA THR A 223 -16.68 -14.13 -13.20
C THR A 223 -16.25 -14.78 -11.88
N VAL A 224 -16.55 -14.11 -10.77
CA VAL A 224 -16.47 -14.61 -9.40
C VAL A 224 -17.83 -14.46 -8.71
N ASP A 225 -18.11 -15.29 -7.72
CA ASP A 225 -19.35 -15.24 -6.95
C ASP A 225 -19.29 -14.19 -5.84
N GLY A 226 -18.09 -13.93 -5.35
CA GLY A 226 -17.85 -13.02 -4.26
C GLY A 226 -16.40 -12.57 -4.15
N GLN A 227 -16.15 -11.77 -3.13
CA GLN A 227 -14.83 -11.25 -2.78
C GLN A 227 -14.73 -11.12 -1.25
N GLU A 228 -13.57 -10.72 -0.79
CA GLU A 228 -13.35 -10.37 0.61
C GLU A 228 -12.58 -9.05 0.68
N GLY A 229 -12.94 -8.22 1.68
CA GLY A 229 -12.34 -6.90 1.83
C GLY A 229 -12.93 -6.12 3.00
N PRO A 230 -12.35 -4.97 3.33
CA PRO A 230 -12.83 -4.12 4.40
C PRO A 230 -14.09 -3.33 3.98
N VAL A 231 -14.91 -2.97 4.95
CA VAL A 231 -16.19 -2.29 4.73
C VAL A 231 -16.01 -0.98 3.94
N PHE A 232 -15.00 -0.18 4.26
CA PHE A 232 -14.82 1.12 3.59
C PHE A 232 -14.51 0.97 2.09
N ALA A 233 -13.73 -0.04 1.70
CA ALA A 233 -13.42 -0.29 0.30
C ALA A 233 -14.68 -0.74 -0.47
N PHE A 234 -15.57 -1.49 0.19
CA PHE A 234 -16.84 -1.88 -0.38
C PHE A 234 -17.73 -0.65 -0.70
N VAL A 235 -17.64 0.39 0.11
CA VAL A 235 -18.33 1.68 -0.13
C VAL A 235 -17.60 2.50 -1.19
N ALA A 236 -16.29 2.71 -1.04
CA ALA A 236 -15.50 3.62 -1.88
C ALA A 236 -15.47 3.20 -3.36
N ASP A 237 -15.51 1.89 -3.61
CA ASP A 237 -15.47 1.31 -4.96
C ASP A 237 -16.83 0.80 -5.44
N ASN A 238 -17.92 1.19 -4.76
CA ASN A 238 -19.32 0.89 -5.12
C ASN A 238 -19.62 -0.61 -5.27
N PHE A 239 -18.96 -1.49 -4.51
CA PHE A 239 -19.23 -2.93 -4.60
C PHE A 239 -20.66 -3.30 -4.23
N PHE A 240 -21.37 -2.46 -3.47
CA PHE A 240 -22.78 -2.64 -3.14
C PHE A 240 -23.70 -2.69 -4.38
N GLU A 241 -23.26 -2.17 -5.52
CA GLU A 241 -24.00 -2.27 -6.79
C GLU A 241 -23.93 -3.69 -7.38
N VAL A 242 -22.88 -4.44 -7.08
CA VAL A 242 -22.55 -5.73 -7.69
C VAL A 242 -22.46 -6.89 -6.69
N GLN A 243 -22.54 -6.61 -5.39
CA GLN A 243 -22.50 -7.59 -4.29
C GLN A 243 -23.61 -7.26 -3.28
N LYS A 244 -24.47 -8.22 -2.97
CA LYS A 244 -25.69 -7.99 -2.19
C LYS A 244 -25.61 -8.44 -0.74
N TYR A 245 -24.77 -9.42 -0.45
CA TYR A 245 -24.67 -10.05 0.87
C TYR A 245 -23.26 -9.86 1.42
N MET A 246 -23.16 -9.56 2.71
CA MET A 246 -21.89 -9.41 3.43
C MET A 246 -22.00 -10.04 4.81
N VAL A 247 -20.91 -10.62 5.29
CA VAL A 247 -20.76 -11.06 6.68
C VAL A 247 -19.57 -10.35 7.31
N LEU A 248 -19.74 -9.79 8.52
CA LEU A 248 -18.66 -9.10 9.24
C LEU A 248 -17.85 -10.10 10.09
N ASP A 249 -17.30 -11.10 9.43
CA ASP A 249 -16.51 -12.17 10.06
C ASP A 249 -15.13 -11.72 10.51
N GLY A 250 -14.51 -10.74 9.82
CA GLY A 250 -13.24 -10.15 10.20
C GLY A 250 -12.09 -11.15 10.19
N HIS A 251 -12.07 -12.06 9.22
CA HIS A 251 -11.20 -13.23 9.22
C HIS A 251 -9.71 -12.91 9.05
N ILE A 252 -9.34 -11.81 8.40
CA ILE A 252 -7.96 -11.38 8.16
C ILE A 252 -7.89 -9.86 8.36
N TYR A 253 -6.79 -9.39 8.94
CA TYR A 253 -6.45 -7.97 8.91
C TYR A 253 -5.46 -7.69 7.79
N THR A 254 -5.71 -6.67 6.99
CA THR A 254 -4.76 -6.19 5.99
C THR A 254 -4.16 -4.87 6.45
N VAL A 255 -2.84 -4.84 6.50
CA VAL A 255 -2.07 -3.60 6.64
C VAL A 255 -1.70 -3.08 5.26
N MET A 256 -1.68 -1.77 5.11
CA MET A 256 -1.06 -1.09 3.98
C MET A 256 0.31 -0.59 4.40
N ALA A 257 1.31 -0.74 3.54
CA ALA A 257 2.64 -0.18 3.77
C ALA A 257 2.86 0.98 2.80
N LEU A 258 3.14 2.18 3.32
CA LEU A 258 3.67 3.28 2.54
C LEU A 258 5.17 3.07 2.38
N MET A 259 5.61 2.85 1.15
CA MET A 259 6.97 2.42 0.83
C MET A 259 7.63 3.36 -0.15
N ILE A 260 8.96 3.46 -0.08
CA ILE A 260 9.77 4.27 -0.99
C ILE A 260 11.02 3.48 -1.45
N ASN A 261 11.37 3.65 -2.72
CA ASN A 261 12.61 3.10 -3.27
C ASN A 261 13.84 3.69 -2.55
N GLY A 262 14.85 2.86 -2.27
CA GLY A 262 16.04 3.26 -1.52
C GLY A 262 16.87 4.34 -2.19
N ASP A 263 17.03 4.29 -3.53
CA ASP A 263 17.77 5.31 -4.26
C ASP A 263 17.07 6.68 -4.22
N VAL A 264 15.73 6.69 -4.16
CA VAL A 264 14.96 7.94 -3.98
C VAL A 264 15.09 8.44 -2.54
N TRP A 265 14.99 7.54 -1.56
CA TRP A 265 15.19 7.83 -0.15
C TRP A 265 16.57 8.44 0.14
N GLU A 266 17.62 7.88 -0.44
CA GLU A 266 19.00 8.34 -0.24
C GLU A 266 19.32 9.68 -0.93
N LYS A 267 18.45 10.18 -1.83
CA LYS A 267 18.57 11.55 -2.37
C LYS A 267 18.13 12.60 -1.37
N LEU A 268 17.31 12.23 -0.37
CA LEU A 268 16.83 13.16 0.65
C LEU A 268 17.97 13.52 1.62
N THR A 269 18.00 14.77 2.06
CA THR A 269 18.87 15.15 3.18
C THR A 269 18.41 14.43 4.46
N ALA A 270 19.29 14.27 5.45
CA ALA A 270 18.92 13.64 6.72
C ALA A 270 17.74 14.37 7.41
N GLU A 271 17.69 15.70 7.31
CA GLU A 271 16.58 16.52 7.84
C GLU A 271 15.27 16.20 7.08
N ASP A 272 15.31 16.14 5.74
CA ASP A 272 14.12 15.86 4.94
C ASP A 272 13.67 14.39 5.09
N GLN A 273 14.59 13.44 5.34
CA GLN A 273 14.24 12.06 5.69
C GLN A 273 13.46 11.98 7.00
N GLU A 274 13.88 12.72 8.04
CA GLU A 274 13.14 12.78 9.31
C GLU A 274 11.74 13.39 9.12
N ILE A 275 11.63 14.46 8.31
CA ILE A 275 10.34 15.08 7.97
C ILE A 275 9.43 14.10 7.23
N VAL A 276 9.93 13.42 6.20
CA VAL A 276 9.14 12.46 5.41
C VAL A 276 8.66 11.28 6.28
N MET A 277 9.53 10.74 7.15
CA MET A 277 9.14 9.68 8.09
C MET A 277 8.08 10.14 9.09
N GLN A 278 8.21 11.35 9.64
CA GLN A 278 7.21 11.88 10.56
C GLN A 278 5.89 12.16 9.85
N ALA A 279 5.95 12.75 8.65
CA ALA A 279 4.77 13.00 7.82
C ALA A 279 4.01 11.70 7.48
N ALA A 280 4.73 10.62 7.17
CA ALA A 280 4.12 9.31 6.91
C ALA A 280 3.35 8.77 8.13
N LYS A 281 3.91 8.92 9.34
CA LYS A 281 3.26 8.53 10.60
C LYS A 281 2.04 9.39 10.91
N ASP A 282 2.16 10.71 10.79
CA ASP A 282 1.08 11.63 11.11
C ASP A 282 -0.09 11.46 10.12
N ALA A 283 0.21 11.29 8.84
CA ALA A 283 -0.79 10.98 7.81
C ALA A 283 -1.45 9.61 8.03
N GLY A 284 -0.69 8.62 8.47
CA GLY A 284 -1.22 7.30 8.85
C GLY A 284 -2.21 7.36 10.01
N ILE A 285 -1.99 8.26 10.99
CA ILE A 285 -2.97 8.49 12.07
C ILE A 285 -4.28 9.04 11.49
N VAL A 286 -4.21 10.02 10.61
CA VAL A 286 -5.40 10.62 9.96
C VAL A 286 -6.17 9.56 9.16
N GLU A 287 -5.47 8.72 8.41
CA GLU A 287 -6.06 7.65 7.61
C GLU A 287 -6.73 6.59 8.50
N LYS A 288 -6.05 6.10 9.53
CA LYS A 288 -6.57 5.12 10.50
C LYS A 288 -7.82 5.64 11.22
N ASP A 289 -7.77 6.87 11.70
CA ASP A 289 -8.90 7.49 12.36
C ASP A 289 -10.11 7.61 11.44
N ALA A 290 -9.89 7.97 10.17
CA ALA A 290 -10.95 8.06 9.17
C ALA A 290 -11.60 6.69 8.90
N ILE A 291 -10.81 5.62 8.72
CA ILE A 291 -11.33 4.26 8.51
C ILE A 291 -12.10 3.78 9.75
N ARG A 292 -11.48 3.86 10.92
CA ARG A 292 -12.02 3.27 12.15
C ARG A 292 -13.27 3.98 12.63
N SER A 293 -13.30 5.32 12.57
CA SER A 293 -14.45 6.12 13.03
C SER A 293 -15.65 6.05 12.11
N SER A 294 -15.45 5.83 10.80
CA SER A 294 -16.54 5.81 9.81
C SER A 294 -17.23 4.45 9.66
N GLN A 295 -16.68 3.37 10.21
CA GLN A 295 -17.17 2.01 9.94
C GLN A 295 -18.67 1.82 10.22
N ALA A 296 -19.17 2.32 11.34
CA ALA A 296 -20.58 2.19 11.70
C ALA A 296 -21.52 2.96 10.73
N GLU A 297 -21.10 4.15 10.29
CA GLU A 297 -21.85 4.94 9.31
C GLU A 297 -21.84 4.25 7.94
N GLN A 298 -20.74 3.65 7.55
CA GLN A 298 -20.62 2.92 6.30
C GLN A 298 -21.47 1.64 6.27
N ILE A 299 -21.52 0.88 7.36
CA ILE A 299 -22.41 -0.28 7.49
C ILE A 299 -23.86 0.17 7.27
N LYS A 300 -24.30 1.20 7.98
CA LYS A 300 -25.63 1.77 7.81
C LYS A 300 -25.90 2.23 6.37
N TYR A 301 -24.93 2.91 5.74
CA TYR A 301 -25.05 3.32 4.35
C TYR A 301 -25.24 2.12 3.42
N LEU A 302 -24.47 1.04 3.60
CA LEU A 302 -24.60 -0.18 2.80
C LEU A 302 -25.98 -0.83 2.95
N GLU A 303 -26.54 -0.86 4.16
CA GLU A 303 -27.92 -1.35 4.41
C GLU A 303 -28.96 -0.49 3.69
N GLU A 304 -28.78 0.85 3.71
CA GLU A 304 -29.63 1.80 2.97
C GLU A 304 -29.54 1.59 1.44
N GLN A 305 -28.38 1.10 0.93
CA GLN A 305 -28.21 0.69 -0.47
C GLN A 305 -28.77 -0.72 -0.76
N GLY A 306 -29.29 -1.40 0.24
CA GLY A 306 -29.93 -2.71 0.10
C GLY A 306 -28.98 -3.91 0.23
N VAL A 307 -27.79 -3.72 0.77
CA VAL A 307 -26.90 -4.81 1.16
C VAL A 307 -27.44 -5.46 2.44
N ILE A 308 -27.52 -6.77 2.44
CA ILE A 308 -27.90 -7.55 3.61
C ILE A 308 -26.64 -7.97 4.34
N ILE A 309 -26.47 -7.48 5.56
CA ILE A 309 -25.24 -7.62 6.34
C ILE A 309 -25.49 -8.50 7.57
N ASN A 310 -24.75 -9.59 7.71
CA ASN A 310 -24.66 -10.32 8.97
C ASN A 310 -23.57 -9.64 9.84
N GLU A 311 -24.01 -8.76 10.75
CA GLU A 311 -23.10 -8.00 11.61
C GLU A 311 -22.56 -8.81 12.81
N ASN A 312 -23.22 -9.91 13.18
CA ASN A 312 -22.93 -10.66 14.39
C ASN A 312 -22.73 -12.16 14.11
N PRO A 313 -21.79 -12.55 13.22
CA PRO A 313 -21.52 -13.95 12.98
C PRO A 313 -20.91 -14.63 14.22
N ASP A 314 -21.12 -15.95 14.34
CA ASP A 314 -20.40 -16.75 15.34
C ASP A 314 -18.90 -16.84 14.96
N LYS A 315 -18.11 -15.88 15.42
CA LYS A 315 -16.68 -15.80 15.12
C LYS A 315 -15.89 -17.04 15.56
N GLN A 316 -16.39 -17.78 16.59
CA GLN A 316 -15.72 -19.00 17.00
C GLN A 316 -15.88 -20.11 15.96
N ALA A 317 -17.05 -20.25 15.35
CA ALA A 317 -17.27 -21.20 14.26
C ALA A 317 -16.34 -20.93 13.06
N TRP A 318 -16.10 -19.66 12.72
CA TRP A 318 -15.19 -19.26 11.66
C TRP A 318 -13.71 -19.55 12.03
N ARG A 319 -13.32 -19.26 13.27
CA ARG A 319 -11.97 -19.61 13.80
C ARG A 319 -11.72 -21.10 13.73
N ASP A 320 -12.66 -21.91 14.18
CA ASP A 320 -12.55 -23.38 14.17
C ASP A 320 -12.46 -23.93 12.74
N ALA A 321 -13.26 -23.39 11.80
CA ALA A 321 -13.25 -23.81 10.40
C ALA A 321 -11.93 -23.51 9.68
N THR A 322 -11.19 -22.47 10.10
CA THR A 322 -9.93 -22.03 9.49
C THR A 322 -8.69 -22.44 10.27
N ALA A 323 -8.82 -23.12 11.40
CA ALA A 323 -7.71 -23.48 12.29
C ALA A 323 -6.59 -24.28 11.58
N SER A 324 -6.96 -25.16 10.65
CA SER A 324 -5.99 -25.97 9.89
C SER A 324 -5.03 -25.17 9.00
N VAL A 325 -5.33 -23.90 8.73
CA VAL A 325 -4.45 -23.02 7.96
C VAL A 325 -3.14 -22.76 8.71
N TYR A 326 -3.20 -22.64 10.04
CA TYR A 326 -1.98 -22.49 10.85
C TYR A 326 -1.04 -23.70 10.70
N ASP A 327 -1.56 -24.92 10.72
CA ASP A 327 -0.75 -26.15 10.55
C ASP A 327 -0.05 -26.19 9.18
N GLN A 328 -0.69 -25.66 8.14
CA GLN A 328 -0.13 -25.62 6.78
C GLN A 328 1.06 -24.66 6.64
N PHE A 329 1.09 -23.58 7.43
CA PHE A 329 2.06 -22.51 7.24
C PHE A 329 3.03 -22.31 8.41
N SER A 330 2.86 -23.04 9.53
CA SER A 330 3.75 -22.94 10.69
C SER A 330 5.22 -23.24 10.36
N ASP A 331 5.47 -24.25 9.53
CA ASP A 331 6.84 -24.59 9.10
C ASP A 331 7.42 -23.56 8.11
N THR A 332 6.56 -22.92 7.32
CA THR A 332 6.98 -21.96 6.28
C THR A 332 7.38 -20.61 6.88
N TYR A 333 6.59 -20.10 7.81
CA TYR A 333 6.82 -18.77 8.40
C TYR A 333 7.49 -18.82 9.77
N GLY A 334 7.58 -20.00 10.39
CA GLY A 334 8.15 -20.24 11.71
C GLY A 334 7.10 -20.08 12.81
N ALA A 335 6.90 -21.15 13.59
CA ALA A 335 5.96 -21.15 14.71
C ALA A 335 6.28 -20.04 15.73
N ASP A 336 7.56 -19.80 16.00
CA ASP A 336 8.02 -18.77 16.93
C ASP A 336 7.59 -17.37 16.49
N LEU A 337 7.68 -17.04 15.20
CA LEU A 337 7.25 -15.73 14.67
C LEU A 337 5.73 -15.58 14.75
N ILE A 338 4.98 -16.65 14.42
CA ILE A 338 3.53 -16.66 14.52
C ILE A 338 3.10 -16.43 15.98
N ASP A 339 3.72 -17.16 16.92
CA ASP A 339 3.43 -17.01 18.36
C ASP A 339 3.83 -15.63 18.89
N GLN A 340 4.95 -15.08 18.45
CA GLN A 340 5.40 -13.73 18.81
C GLN A 340 4.36 -12.68 18.37
N ILE A 341 3.86 -12.76 17.14
CA ILE A 341 2.86 -11.82 16.64
C ILE A 341 1.54 -12.01 17.37
N LYS A 342 1.04 -13.26 17.44
CA LYS A 342 -0.26 -13.59 18.03
C LYS A 342 -0.38 -13.20 19.51
N ASN A 343 0.71 -13.31 20.26
CA ASN A 343 0.75 -13.02 21.70
C ASN A 343 1.47 -11.70 22.00
N TYR A 344 1.67 -10.83 21.01
CA TYR A 344 2.33 -9.55 21.20
C TYR A 344 1.51 -8.68 22.17
N PRO A 345 2.14 -8.12 23.22
CA PRO A 345 1.41 -7.34 24.23
C PRO A 345 0.89 -6.01 23.65
N TYR A 346 -0.33 -5.63 24.01
CA TYR A 346 -0.99 -4.39 23.56
C TYR A 346 -1.89 -3.80 24.63
#